data_b70d9c096a4e0e71a245fcb30fc1db0b
#
_entry.id   b70d9c096a4e0e71a245fcb30fc1db0b
#
_cell.length_a   1.000
_cell.length_b   1.000
_cell.length_c   1.000
_cell.angle_alpha   90.00
_cell.angle_beta   90.00
_cell.angle_gamma   90.00
#
_symmetry.space_group_name_H-M   'P 1'
#
loop_
_entity.id
_entity.type
_entity.pdbx_description
1 polymer ?
#
loop_
_entity_poly.entity_id
_entity_poly.type
_entity_poly.pdbx_seq_one_letter_code
_entity_poly.pdbx_strand_id
1 'polypeptide(L)'
;MRIRLQIIIANAGLASRREAERWIEQGKVRLNNQVVTQLGTLADPNKDSIQVDGKSIPRHQESAYLILNKPTSCLTTTDVDKRGRTTVMEFVRVVKVRVFPVGRLDFNTQGLLLFTNDGTLSKKLLDPRYGVPRTYKVKVSGVPNEKTLKRLARGVHLEDSQFRPIEAKVHRVSGKNCFLILTLTEGKNRHIKRVCEHIGHPVIKLQRTHFAGLNLTGLPLGACRFLRPKEIKALQSLVAKEPEPIKVRRKKRT
;
A
#
# COMPACT_ATOMS: atom_id res chain seq x y z
N MET A 1 -10.43 -12.26 21.28
CA MET A 1 -10.32 -12.84 19.90
C MET A 1 -8.87 -13.31 19.70
N ARG A 2 -8.67 -14.58 19.34
CA ARG A 2 -7.32 -15.13 19.12
C ARG A 2 -6.78 -14.76 17.73
N ILE A 3 -5.56 -14.26 17.67
CA ILE A 3 -4.83 -13.91 16.43
C ILE A 3 -3.41 -14.47 16.48
N ARG A 4 -2.75 -14.57 15.35
CA ARG A 4 -1.38 -15.12 15.26
C ARG A 4 -0.39 -14.29 16.07
N LEU A 5 0.46 -14.96 16.85
CA LEU A 5 1.41 -14.36 17.79
C LEU A 5 2.34 -13.32 17.12
N GLN A 6 2.86 -13.60 15.91
CA GLN A 6 3.67 -12.63 15.16
C GLN A 6 2.92 -11.34 14.80
N ILE A 7 1.58 -11.39 14.68
CA ILE A 7 0.77 -10.19 14.42
C ILE A 7 0.66 -9.36 15.70
N ILE A 8 0.51 -9.99 16.86
CA ILE A 8 0.45 -9.28 18.16
C ILE A 8 1.77 -8.56 18.41
N ILE A 9 2.91 -9.24 18.24
CA ILE A 9 4.24 -8.65 18.39
C ILE A 9 4.46 -7.47 17.43
N ALA A 10 4.03 -7.62 16.19
CA ALA A 10 4.14 -6.55 15.20
C ALA A 10 3.23 -5.35 15.50
N ASN A 11 2.01 -5.59 16.01
CA ASN A 11 1.08 -4.53 16.42
C ASN A 11 1.56 -3.81 17.70
N ALA A 12 2.32 -4.50 18.56
CA ALA A 12 3.01 -3.90 19.71
C ALA A 12 4.21 -3.01 19.28
N GLY A 13 4.54 -2.96 17.99
CA GLY A 13 5.60 -2.10 17.44
C GLY A 13 7.02 -2.62 17.59
N LEU A 14 7.21 -3.83 18.13
CA LEU A 14 8.54 -4.37 18.45
C LEU A 14 9.29 -4.85 17.22
N ALA A 15 8.59 -5.49 16.26
CA ALA A 15 9.22 -6.10 15.09
C ALA A 15 8.31 -6.08 13.85
N SER A 16 8.85 -6.43 12.67
CA SER A 16 8.03 -6.84 11.54
C SER A 16 7.42 -8.21 11.81
N ARG A 17 6.34 -8.57 11.10
CA ARG A 17 5.74 -9.91 11.22
C ARG A 17 6.77 -11.02 10.93
N ARG A 18 7.61 -10.84 9.89
CA ARG A 18 8.67 -11.79 9.53
C ARG A 18 9.76 -11.87 10.58
N GLU A 19 10.12 -10.75 11.18
CA GLU A 19 11.08 -10.71 12.27
C GLU A 19 10.54 -11.38 13.54
N ALA A 20 9.27 -11.13 13.86
CA ALA A 20 8.59 -11.80 14.96
C ALA A 20 8.48 -13.32 14.73
N GLU A 21 8.28 -13.78 13.49
CA GLU A 21 8.34 -15.21 13.13
C GLU A 21 9.73 -15.79 13.44
N ARG A 22 10.82 -15.12 13.05
CA ARG A 22 12.18 -15.54 13.39
C ARG A 22 12.41 -15.59 14.91
N TRP A 23 11.90 -14.62 15.67
CA TRP A 23 12.00 -14.63 17.13
C TRP A 23 11.26 -15.80 17.77
N ILE A 24 10.12 -16.19 17.19
CA ILE A 24 9.38 -17.38 17.63
C ILE A 24 10.22 -18.63 17.37
N GLU A 25 10.74 -18.82 16.15
CA GLU A 25 11.57 -19.98 15.80
C GLU A 25 12.85 -20.09 16.65
N GLN A 26 13.41 -18.93 17.05
CA GLN A 26 14.59 -18.86 17.93
C GLN A 26 14.27 -19.07 19.42
N GLY A 27 13.00 -19.31 19.79
CA GLY A 27 12.60 -19.51 21.18
C GLY A 27 12.65 -18.25 22.06
N LYS A 28 12.73 -17.06 21.46
CA LYS A 28 12.76 -15.78 22.19
C LYS A 28 11.41 -15.32 22.70
N VAL A 29 10.32 -15.97 22.25
CA VAL A 29 8.95 -15.59 22.59
C VAL A 29 8.36 -16.55 23.61
N ARG A 30 7.77 -16.00 24.66
CA ARG A 30 6.99 -16.77 25.64
C ARG A 30 5.52 -16.38 25.59
N LEU A 31 4.66 -17.37 25.68
CA LEU A 31 3.21 -17.23 25.80
C LEU A 31 2.79 -17.91 27.11
N ASN A 32 2.20 -17.16 28.05
CA ASN A 32 1.82 -17.65 29.36
C ASN A 32 2.98 -18.41 30.06
N ASN A 33 4.18 -17.81 30.07
CA ASN A 33 5.44 -18.33 30.62
C ASN A 33 6.05 -19.56 29.91
N GLN A 34 5.40 -20.12 28.89
CA GLN A 34 5.93 -21.20 28.06
C GLN A 34 6.63 -20.67 26.81
N VAL A 35 7.79 -21.22 26.48
CA VAL A 35 8.51 -20.88 25.24
C VAL A 35 7.71 -21.40 24.04
N VAL A 36 7.53 -20.55 23.03
CA VAL A 36 6.84 -20.88 21.78
C VAL A 36 7.82 -20.83 20.63
N THR A 37 7.95 -21.96 19.90
CA THR A 37 8.76 -22.08 18.69
C THR A 37 7.92 -22.37 17.45
N GLN A 38 6.66 -22.76 17.62
CA GLN A 38 5.77 -23.12 16.53
C GLN A 38 5.17 -21.89 15.86
N LEU A 39 5.41 -21.75 14.55
CA LEU A 39 4.78 -20.71 13.73
C LEU A 39 3.27 -20.94 13.64
N GLY A 40 2.52 -19.83 13.54
CA GLY A 40 1.06 -19.88 13.46
C GLY A 40 0.34 -19.98 14.81
N THR A 41 1.07 -20.10 15.93
CA THR A 41 0.50 -20.08 17.29
C THR A 41 -0.42 -18.88 17.48
N LEU A 42 -1.61 -19.15 18.03
CA LEU A 42 -2.66 -18.16 18.29
C LEU A 42 -2.66 -17.74 19.76
N ALA A 43 -2.77 -16.44 20.01
CA ALA A 43 -2.92 -15.85 21.33
C ALA A 43 -4.00 -14.78 21.36
N ASP A 44 -4.57 -14.51 22.51
CA ASP A 44 -5.49 -13.40 22.76
C ASP A 44 -4.72 -12.23 23.39
N PRO A 45 -4.53 -11.10 22.67
CA PRO A 45 -3.73 -9.98 23.18
C PRO A 45 -4.27 -9.34 24.46
N ASN A 46 -5.55 -9.59 24.80
CA ASN A 46 -6.19 -9.04 26.00
C ASN A 46 -6.08 -9.96 27.22
N LYS A 47 -5.89 -11.27 26.98
CA LYS A 47 -5.93 -12.29 28.06
C LYS A 47 -4.57 -12.92 28.30
N ASP A 48 -3.82 -13.21 27.24
CA ASP A 48 -2.57 -13.94 27.33
C ASP A 48 -1.39 -13.02 27.68
N SER A 49 -0.47 -13.55 28.49
CA SER A 49 0.81 -12.92 28.80
C SER A 49 1.81 -13.25 27.68
N ILE A 50 2.33 -12.23 27.00
CA ILE A 50 3.28 -12.40 25.91
C ILE A 50 4.57 -11.67 26.27
N GLN A 51 5.70 -12.36 26.15
CA GLN A 51 7.03 -11.82 26.42
C GLN A 51 7.96 -12.07 25.22
N VAL A 52 8.85 -11.13 24.97
CA VAL A 52 9.94 -11.25 24.01
C VAL A 52 11.26 -10.96 24.74
N ASP A 53 12.23 -11.86 24.67
CA ASP A 53 13.49 -11.81 25.41
C ASP A 53 13.28 -11.51 26.91
N GLY A 54 12.28 -12.15 27.53
CA GLY A 54 11.91 -12.01 28.93
C GLY A 54 11.15 -10.74 29.30
N LYS A 55 10.92 -9.82 28.38
CA LYS A 55 10.18 -8.56 28.61
C LYS A 55 8.76 -8.65 28.09
N SER A 56 7.78 -8.25 28.93
CA SER A 56 6.37 -8.17 28.50
C SER A 56 6.19 -7.16 27.38
N ILE A 57 5.40 -7.53 26.38
CA ILE A 57 5.11 -6.62 25.25
C ILE A 57 4.04 -5.60 25.63
N PRO A 58 4.09 -4.37 25.07
CA PRO A 58 3.02 -3.39 25.21
C PRO A 58 1.70 -3.94 24.67
N ARG A 59 0.61 -3.80 25.42
CA ARG A 59 -0.72 -4.26 24.98
C ARG A 59 -1.30 -3.43 23.86
N HIS A 60 -0.95 -2.16 23.78
CA HIS A 60 -1.48 -1.23 22.78
C HIS A 60 -0.41 -0.21 22.38
N GLN A 61 -0.35 0.08 21.09
CA GLN A 61 0.42 1.17 20.53
C GLN A 61 -0.56 2.18 19.90
N GLU A 62 -0.32 3.47 20.11
CA GLU A 62 -1.11 4.51 19.47
C GLU A 62 -1.10 4.34 17.94
N SER A 63 -2.29 4.46 17.35
CA SER A 63 -2.43 4.37 15.89
C SER A 63 -1.88 5.63 15.23
N ALA A 64 -0.95 5.44 14.31
CA ALA A 64 -0.35 6.52 13.52
C ALA A 64 -0.77 6.41 12.06
N TYR A 65 -1.13 7.56 11.49
CA TYR A 65 -1.52 7.68 10.08
C TYR A 65 -0.86 8.92 9.50
N LEU A 66 -0.05 8.75 8.46
CA LEU A 66 0.65 9.86 7.83
C LEU A 66 0.78 9.64 6.32
N ILE A 67 0.90 10.73 5.58
CA ILE A 67 1.21 10.70 4.15
C ILE A 67 2.58 11.31 3.90
N LEU A 68 3.26 10.72 2.93
CA LEU A 68 4.51 11.21 2.36
C LEU A 68 4.28 11.58 0.90
N ASN A 69 4.79 12.73 0.47
CA ASN A 69 4.97 13.03 -0.95
C ASN A 69 6.31 12.41 -1.40
N LYS A 70 6.28 11.12 -1.73
CA LYS A 70 7.46 10.32 -2.05
C LYS A 70 8.22 10.89 -3.26
N PRO A 71 9.52 11.17 -3.18
CA PRO A 71 10.34 11.54 -4.34
C PRO A 71 10.64 10.32 -5.24
N THR A 72 11.20 10.57 -6.43
CA THR A 72 11.85 9.55 -7.26
C THR A 72 13.11 9.02 -6.60
N SER A 73 13.70 7.98 -7.17
CA SER A 73 14.97 7.38 -6.72
C SER A 73 14.97 6.96 -5.24
N CYS A 74 13.80 6.52 -4.76
CA CYS A 74 13.56 6.11 -3.38
C CYS A 74 12.78 4.80 -3.33
N LEU A 75 13.29 3.84 -2.56
CA LEU A 75 12.68 2.50 -2.39
C LEU A 75 11.51 2.54 -1.41
N THR A 76 10.43 1.86 -1.77
CA THR A 76 9.32 1.60 -0.83
C THR A 76 9.57 0.29 -0.10
N THR A 77 10.33 0.34 0.97
CA THR A 77 10.64 -0.77 1.88
C THR A 77 10.79 -0.26 3.30
N THR A 78 10.54 -1.13 4.28
CA THR A 78 10.85 -0.90 5.71
C THR A 78 12.25 -1.38 6.08
N ASP A 79 12.87 -2.20 5.23
CA ASP A 79 14.18 -2.77 5.48
C ASP A 79 15.28 -1.80 5.01
N VAL A 80 16.44 -1.88 5.65
CA VAL A 80 17.64 -1.18 5.21
C VAL A 80 18.09 -1.76 3.86
N ASP A 81 18.32 -0.91 2.89
CA ASP A 81 18.80 -1.35 1.58
C ASP A 81 20.29 -1.68 1.64
N LYS A 82 20.64 -2.91 1.28
CA LYS A 82 22.05 -3.38 1.29
C LYS A 82 22.97 -2.63 0.31
N ARG A 83 22.38 -1.90 -0.66
CA ARG A 83 23.12 -1.10 -1.64
C ARG A 83 23.16 0.39 -1.27
N GLY A 84 22.74 0.78 -0.07
CA GLY A 84 22.76 2.16 0.41
C GLY A 84 21.80 3.12 -0.30
N ARG A 85 20.79 2.61 -1.04
CA ARG A 85 19.80 3.47 -1.69
C ARG A 85 18.81 4.01 -0.67
N THR A 86 18.43 5.27 -0.82
CA THR A 86 17.40 5.92 0.01
C THR A 86 16.10 5.10 0.05
N THR A 87 15.55 4.93 1.24
CA THR A 87 14.26 4.29 1.46
C THR A 87 13.23 5.29 1.93
N VAL A 88 11.94 4.95 1.78
CA VAL A 88 10.83 5.81 2.25
C VAL A 88 10.85 6.01 3.77
N MET A 89 11.52 5.13 4.52
CA MET A 89 11.61 5.23 5.99
C MET A 89 12.44 6.43 6.43
N GLU A 90 13.38 6.90 5.60
CA GLU A 90 14.19 8.08 5.89
C GLU A 90 13.37 9.36 6.02
N PHE A 91 12.26 9.46 5.27
CA PHE A 91 11.36 10.62 5.28
C PHE A 91 10.35 10.62 6.43
N VAL A 92 10.20 9.50 7.14
CA VAL A 92 9.23 9.34 8.23
C VAL A 92 9.89 9.11 9.60
N ARG A 93 11.19 9.37 9.73
CA ARG A 93 11.97 9.23 11.00
C ARG A 93 11.43 10.03 12.17
N VAL A 94 10.68 11.10 11.89
CA VAL A 94 10.06 11.96 12.93
C VAL A 94 8.97 11.23 13.73
N VAL A 95 8.51 10.08 13.25
CA VAL A 95 7.44 9.30 13.88
C VAL A 95 8.04 8.38 14.94
N LYS A 96 7.64 8.58 16.20
CA LYS A 96 8.17 7.79 17.34
C LYS A 96 7.69 6.32 17.35
N VAL A 97 6.55 6.05 16.73
CA VAL A 97 5.98 4.69 16.64
C VAL A 97 6.38 4.03 15.33
N ARG A 98 6.49 2.71 15.35
CA ARG A 98 6.83 1.94 14.15
C ARG A 98 5.67 1.97 13.14
N VAL A 99 5.91 2.53 11.96
CA VAL A 99 4.96 2.59 10.86
C VAL A 99 5.49 1.84 9.63
N PHE A 100 4.57 1.48 8.72
CA PHE A 100 4.90 0.86 7.43
C PHE A 100 4.06 1.49 6.31
N PRO A 101 4.54 1.45 5.05
CA PRO A 101 3.81 2.00 3.92
C PRO A 101 2.60 1.13 3.55
N VAL A 102 1.47 1.77 3.25
CA VAL A 102 0.27 1.13 2.72
C VAL A 102 0.41 0.95 1.21
N GLY A 103 0.83 -0.24 0.82
CA GLY A 103 1.20 -0.56 -0.55
C GLY A 103 2.57 0.01 -0.92
N ARG A 104 2.82 0.05 -2.23
CA ARG A 104 4.13 0.45 -2.75
C ARG A 104 3.97 1.41 -3.93
N LEU A 105 4.97 2.28 -4.08
CA LEU A 105 5.27 2.99 -5.32
C LEU A 105 6.65 2.51 -5.81
N ASP A 106 6.81 2.39 -7.13
CA ASP A 106 8.09 2.01 -7.72
C ASP A 106 9.17 3.04 -7.40
N PHE A 107 10.44 2.66 -7.57
CA PHE A 107 11.62 3.49 -7.33
C PHE A 107 11.52 4.87 -7.98
N ASN A 108 11.15 4.93 -9.26
CA ASN A 108 10.99 6.17 -10.05
C ASN A 108 9.57 6.71 -10.08
N THR A 109 8.65 6.22 -9.22
CA THR A 109 7.30 6.74 -9.10
C THR A 109 7.23 7.73 -7.94
N GLN A 110 6.71 8.93 -8.20
CA GLN A 110 6.49 9.99 -7.21
C GLN A 110 5.11 9.91 -6.57
N GLY A 111 4.94 10.67 -5.49
CA GLY A 111 3.64 11.11 -5.02
C GLY A 111 3.17 10.46 -3.72
N LEU A 112 1.88 10.48 -3.51
CA LEU A 112 1.24 10.15 -2.25
C LEU A 112 1.48 8.71 -1.83
N LEU A 113 2.13 8.52 -0.70
CA LEU A 113 2.29 7.24 -0.03
C LEU A 113 1.77 7.35 1.40
N LEU A 114 0.77 6.54 1.73
CA LEU A 114 0.20 6.44 3.08
C LEU A 114 1.07 5.51 3.94
N PHE A 115 1.26 5.87 5.20
CA PHE A 115 1.90 5.05 6.23
C PHE A 115 0.97 4.90 7.42
N THR A 116 1.03 3.76 8.06
CA THR A 116 0.31 3.47 9.31
C THR A 116 0.95 2.31 10.05
N ASN A 117 0.58 2.12 11.32
CA ASN A 117 0.79 0.89 12.09
C ASN A 117 -0.51 0.06 12.22
N ASP A 118 -1.65 0.56 11.69
CA ASP A 118 -2.91 -0.16 11.63
C ASP A 118 -2.91 -1.17 10.45
N GLY A 119 -2.51 -2.40 10.75
CA GLY A 119 -2.46 -3.48 9.76
C GLY A 119 -3.83 -3.89 9.23
N THR A 120 -4.89 -3.72 10.01
CA THR A 120 -6.26 -4.07 9.62
C THR A 120 -6.77 -3.09 8.56
N LEU A 121 -6.64 -1.80 8.80
CA LEU A 121 -7.00 -0.76 7.83
C LEU A 121 -6.15 -0.88 6.56
N SER A 122 -4.84 -1.05 6.72
CA SER A 122 -3.91 -1.24 5.59
C SER A 122 -4.32 -2.39 4.68
N LYS A 123 -4.65 -3.55 5.27
CA LYS A 123 -5.12 -4.73 4.52
C LYS A 123 -6.38 -4.43 3.73
N LYS A 124 -7.38 -3.79 4.33
CA LYS A 124 -8.64 -3.41 3.67
C LYS A 124 -8.41 -2.41 2.54
N LEU A 125 -7.60 -1.36 2.75
CA LEU A 125 -7.28 -0.36 1.72
C LEU A 125 -6.55 -0.94 0.50
N LEU A 126 -5.81 -2.02 0.68
CA LEU A 126 -5.08 -2.70 -0.40
C LEU A 126 -5.88 -3.79 -1.09
N ASP A 127 -6.90 -4.32 -0.45
CA ASP A 127 -7.75 -5.39 -1.00
C ASP A 127 -8.58 -4.86 -2.18
N PRO A 128 -8.41 -5.44 -3.39
CA PRO A 128 -9.12 -5.00 -4.59
C PRO A 128 -10.65 -5.07 -4.48
N ARG A 129 -11.17 -5.86 -3.54
CA ARG A 129 -12.63 -6.00 -3.32
C ARG A 129 -13.27 -4.71 -2.83
N TYR A 130 -12.53 -3.89 -2.06
CA TYR A 130 -13.03 -2.59 -1.59
C TYR A 130 -13.01 -1.50 -2.66
N GLY A 131 -12.42 -1.73 -3.83
CA GLY A 131 -12.42 -0.76 -4.92
C GLY A 131 -11.79 0.60 -4.60
N VAL A 132 -10.85 0.64 -3.65
CA VAL A 132 -10.22 1.89 -3.18
C VAL A 132 -9.55 2.64 -4.33
N PRO A 133 -9.95 3.90 -4.63
CA PRO A 133 -9.45 4.63 -5.78
C PRO A 133 -8.01 5.12 -5.59
N ARG A 134 -7.24 5.07 -6.69
CA ARG A 134 -5.87 5.56 -6.81
C ARG A 134 -5.78 6.40 -8.07
N THR A 135 -5.52 7.70 -7.92
CA THR A 135 -5.43 8.60 -9.08
C THR A 135 -3.97 8.98 -9.34
N TYR A 136 -3.61 8.93 -10.60
CA TYR A 136 -2.25 9.21 -11.06
C TYR A 136 -2.24 10.27 -12.14
N LYS A 137 -1.25 11.16 -12.10
CA LYS A 137 -0.85 12.01 -13.20
C LYS A 137 0.29 11.32 -13.93
N VAL A 138 0.07 11.01 -15.21
CA VAL A 138 0.98 10.18 -16.01
C VAL A 138 1.41 10.94 -17.24
N LYS A 139 2.72 11.15 -17.44
CA LYS A 139 3.25 11.60 -18.73
C LYS A 139 3.54 10.37 -19.58
N VAL A 140 2.93 10.29 -20.75
CA VAL A 140 3.12 9.19 -21.71
C VAL A 140 3.74 9.70 -23.00
N SER A 141 4.41 8.80 -23.73
CA SER A 141 4.88 9.05 -25.09
C SER A 141 3.70 9.04 -26.05
N GLY A 142 3.66 9.99 -26.99
CA GLY A 142 2.55 10.17 -27.90
C GLY A 142 1.31 10.78 -27.24
N VAL A 143 0.25 10.94 -28.05
CA VAL A 143 -1.06 11.45 -27.63
C VAL A 143 -2.10 10.36 -27.89
N PRO A 144 -2.66 9.71 -26.86
CA PRO A 144 -3.69 8.69 -27.03
C PRO A 144 -4.95 9.30 -27.68
N ASN A 145 -5.48 8.61 -28.68
CA ASN A 145 -6.75 8.97 -29.29
C ASN A 145 -7.95 8.49 -28.46
N GLU A 146 -9.15 8.92 -28.84
CA GLU A 146 -10.38 8.55 -28.12
C GLU A 146 -10.63 7.03 -28.07
N LYS A 147 -10.30 6.31 -29.15
CA LYS A 147 -10.44 4.83 -29.21
C LYS A 147 -9.55 4.16 -28.16
N THR A 148 -8.33 4.65 -27.99
CA THR A 148 -7.39 4.17 -26.96
C THR A 148 -7.92 4.44 -25.55
N LEU A 149 -8.46 5.64 -25.28
CA LEU A 149 -9.06 5.98 -23.99
C LEU A 149 -10.30 5.10 -23.68
N LYS A 150 -11.16 4.89 -24.67
CA LYS A 150 -12.31 3.97 -24.54
C LYS A 150 -11.87 2.52 -24.26
N ARG A 151 -10.71 2.07 -24.80
CA ARG A 151 -10.14 0.75 -24.49
C ARG A 151 -9.72 0.66 -23.04
N LEU A 152 -9.08 1.67 -22.47
CA LEU A 152 -8.74 1.73 -21.04
C LEU A 152 -9.99 1.65 -20.14
N ALA A 153 -11.04 2.36 -20.49
CA ALA A 153 -12.30 2.38 -19.75
C ALA A 153 -13.06 1.04 -19.75
N ARG A 154 -12.77 0.14 -20.69
CA ARG A 154 -13.34 -1.22 -20.74
C ARG A 154 -12.49 -2.25 -19.97
N GLY A 155 -11.29 -1.86 -19.55
CA GLY A 155 -10.26 -2.75 -19.01
C GLY A 155 -9.36 -3.32 -20.11
N VAL A 156 -8.17 -3.77 -19.70
CA VAL A 156 -7.13 -4.23 -20.60
C VAL A 156 -6.76 -5.67 -20.26
N HIS A 157 -6.73 -6.53 -21.29
CA HIS A 157 -6.22 -7.90 -21.19
C HIS A 157 -4.79 -7.95 -21.71
N LEU A 158 -3.89 -8.47 -20.87
CA LEU A 158 -2.55 -8.87 -21.24
C LEU A 158 -2.49 -10.41 -21.15
N GLU A 159 -1.50 -11.03 -21.76
CA GLU A 159 -1.33 -12.48 -21.79
C GLU A 159 -1.41 -13.14 -20.40
N ASP A 160 -0.77 -12.50 -19.40
CA ASP A 160 -0.64 -12.99 -18.02
C ASP A 160 -1.61 -12.32 -17.02
N SER A 161 -2.36 -11.30 -17.43
CA SER A 161 -3.13 -10.48 -16.49
C SER A 161 -4.32 -9.78 -17.13
N GLN A 162 -5.45 -9.83 -16.45
CA GLN A 162 -6.59 -8.97 -16.75
C GLN A 162 -6.57 -7.74 -15.83
N PHE A 163 -6.65 -6.55 -16.41
CA PHE A 163 -6.74 -5.28 -15.69
C PHE A 163 -8.16 -4.74 -15.71
N ARG A 164 -8.64 -4.30 -14.54
CA ARG A 164 -9.95 -3.66 -14.40
C ARG A 164 -10.05 -2.38 -15.20
N PRO A 165 -11.27 -1.88 -15.48
CA PRO A 165 -11.49 -0.59 -16.08
C PRO A 165 -10.68 0.52 -15.41
N ILE A 166 -10.07 1.40 -16.23
CA ILE A 166 -9.29 2.57 -15.80
C ILE A 166 -10.01 3.80 -16.31
N GLU A 167 -10.44 4.68 -15.41
CA GLU A 167 -10.90 6.00 -15.82
C GLU A 167 -9.69 6.81 -16.33
N ALA A 168 -9.75 7.25 -17.59
CA ALA A 168 -8.64 7.94 -18.24
C ALA A 168 -9.11 9.23 -18.88
N LYS A 169 -8.45 10.35 -18.56
CA LYS A 169 -8.74 11.68 -19.13
C LYS A 169 -7.43 12.32 -19.58
N VAL A 170 -7.47 12.94 -20.77
CA VAL A 170 -6.39 13.82 -21.22
C VAL A 170 -6.39 15.07 -20.34
N HIS A 171 -5.27 15.32 -19.66
CA HIS A 171 -5.07 16.51 -18.84
C HIS A 171 -4.44 17.65 -19.64
N ARG A 172 -3.38 17.34 -20.43
CA ARG A 172 -2.66 18.32 -21.23
C ARG A 172 -1.78 17.65 -22.29
N VAL A 173 -1.78 18.14 -23.49
CA VAL A 173 -0.79 17.80 -24.54
C VAL A 173 0.46 18.66 -24.32
N SER A 174 1.65 18.08 -24.50
CA SER A 174 2.95 18.72 -24.29
C SER A 174 3.93 18.28 -25.39
N GLY A 175 3.97 19.03 -26.48
CA GLY A 175 4.67 18.65 -27.70
C GLY A 175 4.14 17.31 -28.23
N LYS A 176 5.03 16.37 -28.53
CA LYS A 176 4.67 15.01 -29.00
C LYS A 176 4.19 14.06 -27.88
N ASN A 177 4.09 14.52 -26.64
CA ASN A 177 3.70 13.72 -25.48
C ASN A 177 2.40 14.22 -24.86
N CYS A 178 1.82 13.43 -23.96
CA CYS A 178 0.57 13.75 -23.27
C CYS A 178 0.67 13.52 -21.77
N PHE A 179 -0.02 14.35 -20.99
CA PHE A 179 -0.32 14.08 -19.58
C PHE A 179 -1.75 13.54 -19.47
N LEU A 180 -1.88 12.38 -18.84
CA LEU A 180 -3.17 11.76 -18.53
C LEU A 180 -3.42 11.82 -17.03
N ILE A 181 -4.70 11.88 -16.64
CA ILE A 181 -5.16 11.52 -15.30
C ILE A 181 -5.80 10.15 -15.41
N LEU A 182 -5.25 9.18 -14.65
CA LEU A 182 -5.73 7.81 -14.62
C LEU A 182 -6.21 7.47 -13.20
N THR A 183 -7.45 6.98 -13.07
CA THR A 183 -7.99 6.50 -11.79
C THR A 183 -8.27 5.01 -11.86
N LEU A 184 -7.70 4.25 -10.91
CA LEU A 184 -7.76 2.80 -10.80
C LEU A 184 -8.31 2.39 -9.44
N THR A 185 -8.97 1.22 -9.39
CA THR A 185 -9.50 0.63 -8.15
C THR A 185 -8.73 -0.62 -7.70
N GLU A 186 -7.66 -0.98 -8.39
CA GLU A 186 -6.76 -2.09 -8.03
C GLU A 186 -5.29 -1.67 -8.17
N GLY A 187 -4.38 -2.43 -7.52
CA GLY A 187 -2.94 -2.12 -7.51
C GLY A 187 -2.08 -3.32 -7.86
N LYS A 188 -2.07 -3.73 -9.14
CA LYS A 188 -1.19 -4.79 -9.63
C LYS A 188 0.25 -4.29 -9.82
N ASN A 189 1.20 -5.21 -9.86
CA ASN A 189 2.61 -4.87 -10.09
C ASN A 189 2.78 -4.08 -11.40
N ARG A 190 3.43 -2.92 -11.32
CA ARG A 190 3.69 -2.01 -12.46
C ARG A 190 2.46 -1.74 -13.36
N HIS A 191 1.27 -1.78 -12.79
CA HIS A 191 -0.03 -1.75 -13.47
C HIS A 191 -0.08 -0.70 -14.59
N ILE A 192 0.08 0.58 -14.25
CA ILE A 192 -0.02 1.68 -15.23
C ILE A 192 1.07 1.57 -16.30
N LYS A 193 2.30 1.22 -15.94
CA LYS A 193 3.40 1.09 -16.89
C LYS A 193 3.11 0.01 -17.92
N ARG A 194 2.65 -1.17 -17.46
CA ARG A 194 2.31 -2.31 -18.33
C ARG A 194 1.13 -1.99 -19.26
N VAL A 195 0.09 -1.39 -18.72
CA VAL A 195 -1.10 -1.03 -19.50
C VAL A 195 -0.76 0.05 -20.53
N CYS A 196 -0.03 1.10 -20.16
CA CYS A 196 0.36 2.17 -21.07
C CYS A 196 1.31 1.68 -22.18
N GLU A 197 2.23 0.78 -21.86
CA GLU A 197 3.11 0.13 -22.85
C GLU A 197 2.31 -0.68 -23.86
N HIS A 198 1.36 -1.51 -23.37
CA HIS A 198 0.50 -2.35 -24.21
C HIS A 198 -0.39 -1.54 -25.18
N ILE A 199 -0.81 -0.34 -24.79
CA ILE A 199 -1.60 0.54 -25.68
C ILE A 199 -0.73 1.43 -26.60
N GLY A 200 0.60 1.23 -26.62
CA GLY A 200 1.54 1.96 -27.46
C GLY A 200 1.94 3.35 -26.93
N HIS A 201 1.66 3.66 -25.66
CA HIS A 201 1.97 4.94 -25.03
C HIS A 201 2.79 4.74 -23.74
N PRO A 202 4.09 4.36 -23.82
CA PRO A 202 4.91 4.05 -22.65
C PRO A 202 5.02 5.26 -21.70
N VAL A 203 5.08 4.95 -20.39
CA VAL A 203 5.14 5.94 -19.31
C VAL A 203 6.51 6.60 -19.25
N ILE A 204 6.56 7.92 -19.31
CA ILE A 204 7.74 8.76 -19.13
C ILE A 204 7.87 9.23 -17.67
N LYS A 205 6.77 9.72 -17.06
CA LYS A 205 6.71 10.13 -15.65
C LYS A 205 5.42 9.63 -15.01
N LEU A 206 5.49 9.21 -13.76
CA LEU A 206 4.36 8.68 -13.01
C LEU A 206 4.32 9.29 -11.60
N GLN A 207 3.20 9.90 -11.26
CA GLN A 207 2.95 10.47 -9.94
C GLN A 207 1.58 10.05 -9.43
N ARG A 208 1.51 9.44 -8.24
CA ARG A 208 0.22 9.21 -7.57
C ARG A 208 -0.20 10.50 -6.86
N THR A 209 -1.28 11.10 -7.32
CA THR A 209 -1.81 12.37 -6.78
C THR A 209 -2.82 12.15 -5.67
N HIS A 210 -3.63 11.07 -5.77
CA HIS A 210 -4.64 10.73 -4.77
C HIS A 210 -4.62 9.24 -4.43
N PHE A 211 -4.97 8.93 -3.20
CA PHE A 211 -5.17 7.57 -2.69
C PHE A 211 -6.24 7.59 -1.61
N ALA A 212 -7.31 6.80 -1.79
CA ALA A 212 -8.39 6.67 -0.82
C ALA A 212 -9.00 8.02 -0.37
N GLY A 213 -9.17 8.98 -1.30
CA GLY A 213 -9.65 10.33 -1.02
C GLY A 213 -8.61 11.31 -0.49
N LEU A 214 -7.42 10.85 -0.09
CA LEU A 214 -6.32 11.72 0.33
C LEU A 214 -5.63 12.35 -0.89
N ASN A 215 -5.04 13.54 -0.70
CA ASN A 215 -4.27 14.26 -1.71
C ASN A 215 -3.00 14.90 -1.14
N LEU A 216 -2.19 15.52 -2.01
CA LEU A 216 -0.91 16.14 -1.65
C LEU A 216 -0.96 17.66 -1.55
N THR A 217 -2.14 18.27 -1.49
CA THR A 217 -2.28 19.74 -1.44
C THR A 217 -1.47 20.32 -0.30
N GLY A 218 -0.57 21.26 -0.61
CA GLY A 218 0.30 21.91 0.36
C GLY A 218 1.44 21.05 0.93
N LEU A 219 1.64 19.82 0.45
CA LEU A 219 2.72 18.95 0.93
C LEU A 219 3.88 18.90 -0.10
N PRO A 220 5.02 19.54 0.19
CA PRO A 220 6.18 19.54 -0.70
C PRO A 220 6.73 18.12 -0.96
N LEU A 221 7.51 17.99 -2.03
CA LEU A 221 8.20 16.74 -2.37
C LEU A 221 9.17 16.35 -1.24
N GLY A 222 9.16 15.09 -0.81
CA GLY A 222 9.95 14.59 0.31
C GLY A 222 9.37 14.90 1.70
N ALA A 223 8.38 15.76 1.80
CA ALA A 223 7.74 16.07 3.09
C ALA A 223 6.69 15.02 3.46
N CYS A 224 6.53 14.83 4.78
CA CYS A 224 5.46 14.01 5.34
C CYS A 224 4.62 14.82 6.33
N ARG A 225 3.37 14.42 6.55
CA ARG A 225 2.50 14.96 7.60
C ARG A 225 1.58 13.89 8.16
N PHE A 226 1.17 14.05 9.39
CA PHE A 226 0.08 13.25 9.97
C PHE A 226 -1.25 13.58 9.28
N LEU A 227 -2.14 12.59 9.26
CA LEU A 227 -3.52 12.77 8.83
C LEU A 227 -4.32 13.53 9.88
N ARG A 228 -5.25 14.35 9.41
CA ARG A 228 -6.23 15.01 10.26
C ARG A 228 -7.31 14.00 10.70
N PRO A 229 -7.97 14.18 11.86
CA PRO A 229 -9.03 13.28 12.32
C PRO A 229 -10.13 13.02 11.29
N LYS A 230 -10.51 14.03 10.51
CA LYS A 230 -11.49 13.90 9.42
C LYS A 230 -11.01 12.96 8.30
N GLU A 231 -9.71 13.03 7.95
CA GLU A 231 -9.11 12.16 6.93
C GLU A 231 -9.05 10.70 7.41
N ILE A 232 -8.73 10.47 8.69
CA ILE A 232 -8.72 9.13 9.30
C ILE A 232 -10.14 8.53 9.28
N LYS A 233 -11.15 9.29 9.73
CA LYS A 233 -12.55 8.84 9.69
C LYS A 233 -13.01 8.50 8.27
N ALA A 234 -12.64 9.33 7.28
CA ALA A 234 -12.96 9.08 5.87
C ALA A 234 -12.33 7.77 5.35
N LEU A 235 -11.05 7.49 5.68
CA LEU A 235 -10.39 6.22 5.34
C LEU A 235 -11.10 5.02 5.96
N GLN A 236 -11.44 5.10 7.25
CA GLN A 236 -12.15 4.04 7.95
C GLN A 236 -13.54 3.78 7.37
N SER A 237 -14.30 4.85 7.08
CA SER A 237 -15.62 4.76 6.47
C SER A 237 -15.59 4.16 5.06
N LEU A 238 -14.55 4.46 4.28
CA LEU A 238 -14.39 3.93 2.92
C LEU A 238 -14.32 2.40 2.88
N VAL A 239 -13.81 1.77 3.94
CA VAL A 239 -13.64 0.31 4.05
C VAL A 239 -14.46 -0.31 5.18
N ALA A 240 -15.45 0.41 5.72
CA ALA A 240 -16.34 -0.07 6.79
C ALA A 240 -17.33 -1.12 6.28
N LYS A 241 -17.84 -0.95 5.05
CA LYS A 241 -18.77 -1.90 4.43
C LYS A 241 -18.01 -3.14 3.97
N GLU A 242 -18.65 -4.31 4.14
CA GLU A 242 -18.11 -5.55 3.56
C GLU A 242 -17.95 -5.40 2.04
N PRO A 243 -16.84 -5.89 1.49
CA PRO A 243 -16.57 -5.77 0.07
C PRO A 243 -17.54 -6.67 -0.72
N GLU A 244 -18.00 -6.17 -1.86
CA GLU A 244 -18.78 -7.02 -2.77
C GLU A 244 -17.99 -8.27 -3.18
N PRO A 245 -18.65 -9.44 -3.25
CA PRO A 245 -18.00 -10.66 -3.72
C PRO A 245 -17.50 -10.47 -5.16
N ILE A 246 -16.28 -10.90 -5.42
CA ILE A 246 -15.72 -10.87 -6.78
C ILE A 246 -16.57 -11.82 -7.63
N LYS A 247 -17.38 -11.28 -8.54
CA LYS A 247 -18.06 -12.08 -9.57
C LYS A 247 -17.00 -12.67 -10.49
N VAL A 248 -16.56 -13.88 -10.19
CA VAL A 248 -15.70 -14.67 -11.09
C VAL A 248 -16.56 -15.08 -12.29
N ARG A 249 -16.39 -14.42 -13.43
CA ARG A 249 -16.94 -14.94 -14.68
C ARG A 249 -16.29 -16.29 -14.95
N ARG A 250 -17.01 -17.38 -14.65
CA ARG A 250 -16.60 -18.71 -15.10
C ARG A 250 -16.50 -18.67 -16.62
N LYS A 251 -15.31 -18.90 -17.18
CA LYS A 251 -15.16 -19.20 -18.59
C LYS A 251 -16.06 -20.42 -18.86
N LYS A 252 -17.07 -20.25 -19.71
CA LYS A 252 -17.73 -21.41 -20.30
C LYS A 252 -16.63 -22.18 -21.01
N ARG A 253 -16.39 -23.43 -20.58
CA ARG A 253 -15.63 -24.40 -21.34
C ARG A 253 -16.51 -24.73 -22.55
N THR A 254 -16.11 -24.28 -23.71
CA THR A 254 -16.52 -24.87 -25.00
C THR A 254 -15.63 -26.06 -25.29
#